data_f4e3531408a49682769489d9935deda3
#
_entry.id   f4e3531408a49682769489d9935deda3
#
_cell.length_a   1.000
_cell.length_b   1.000
_cell.length_c   1.000
_cell.angle_alpha   90.00
_cell.angle_beta   90.00
_cell.angle_gamma   90.00
#
_symmetry.space_group_name_H-M   'P 1'
#
loop_
_entity.id
_entity.type
_entity.pdbx_description
1 polymer ?
#
loop_
_entity_poly.entity_id
_entity_poly.type
_entity_poly.pdbx_seq_one_letter_code
_entity_poly.pdbx_strand_id
1 'polypeptide(L)'
;NYTNIGLKMTYPQILYNFLLKKVCVSITFVVTMANYSIDQVSNITGFSKLLIRTWENRFNLFNPKRTKTNIRFYDDDSLVKALNVKTLKEKGHKISFIASLTNNELEELVRNISIDDEIYHLKQLNKIIESGLKFDKGLFNKVFNDSMLVYDTLYVYKNILLPALNRIGYLWLTNDILPSQEHFISELIKQKLYSRIDNSNNDKNIDKEVWLLFLPEGEHHEIGLLVANLMLNENDKFVIYLGQSVPLDSLNILKEYYTINRILFFAVANSTINKLNEIVSYLDKSFSGVEIISVTRQNKISLEGFKNVKIISTID
;
A
#
# COMPACT_ATOMS: atom_id res chain seq x y z
N ASN A 1 15.82 56.03 -26.51
CA ASN A 1 15.48 55.42 -25.21
C ASN A 1 14.56 54.23 -25.39
N TYR A 2 15.14 53.05 -25.61
CA TYR A 2 14.40 51.79 -25.59
C TYR A 2 14.57 51.18 -24.22
N THR A 3 13.52 51.17 -23.41
CA THR A 3 13.45 50.45 -22.14
C THR A 3 13.12 48.98 -22.44
N ASN A 4 14.10 48.13 -22.20
CA ASN A 4 13.98 46.68 -22.25
C ASN A 4 13.14 46.22 -21.05
N ILE A 5 11.85 45.92 -21.26
CA ILE A 5 11.00 45.27 -20.26
C ILE A 5 11.27 43.76 -20.35
N GLY A 6 12.25 43.31 -19.58
CA GLY A 6 12.47 41.88 -19.40
C GLY A 6 11.30 41.27 -18.61
N LEU A 7 10.37 40.61 -19.28
CA LEU A 7 9.35 39.77 -18.65
C LEU A 7 10.03 38.66 -17.85
N LYS A 8 10.16 38.84 -16.54
CA LYS A 8 10.54 37.75 -15.62
C LYS A 8 9.39 36.74 -15.62
N MET A 9 9.58 35.61 -16.27
CA MET A 9 8.64 34.49 -16.15
C MET A 9 8.51 34.07 -14.69
N THR A 10 7.27 33.92 -14.22
CA THR A 10 6.98 33.44 -12.87
C THR A 10 7.29 31.94 -12.76
N TYR A 11 7.60 31.47 -11.55
CA TYR A 11 7.92 30.06 -11.27
C TYR A 11 6.89 29.06 -11.86
N PRO A 12 5.57 29.31 -11.83
CA PRO A 12 4.57 28.47 -12.51
C PRO A 12 4.71 28.40 -14.03
N GLN A 13 5.10 29.51 -14.68
CA GLN A 13 5.30 29.54 -16.14
C GLN A 13 6.57 28.80 -16.57
N ILE A 14 7.62 28.85 -15.75
CA ILE A 14 8.85 28.07 -15.99
C ILE A 14 8.55 26.57 -15.85
N LEU A 15 7.79 26.18 -14.82
CA LEU A 15 7.39 24.78 -14.58
C LEU A 15 6.48 24.27 -15.69
N TYR A 16 5.51 25.04 -16.13
CA TYR A 16 4.60 24.72 -17.21
C TYR A 16 5.33 24.50 -18.55
N ASN A 17 6.25 25.41 -18.90
CA ASN A 17 7.06 25.28 -20.12
C ASN A 17 8.06 24.11 -20.05
N PHE A 18 8.59 23.81 -18.84
CA PHE A 18 9.49 22.67 -18.63
C PHE A 18 8.73 21.34 -18.80
N LEU A 19 7.52 21.24 -18.25
CA LEU A 19 6.67 20.05 -18.38
C LEU A 19 6.21 19.83 -19.82
N LEU A 20 5.72 20.87 -20.51
CA LEU A 20 5.25 20.73 -21.89
C LEU A 20 6.35 20.43 -22.88
N LYS A 21 7.54 21.03 -22.75
CA LYS A 21 8.65 20.75 -23.66
C LYS A 21 9.27 19.36 -23.50
N LYS A 22 9.14 18.72 -22.33
CA LYS A 22 9.63 17.33 -22.10
C LYS A 22 8.62 16.25 -22.49
N VAL A 23 7.33 16.57 -22.63
CA VAL A 23 6.30 15.57 -23.01
C VAL A 23 6.31 15.25 -24.50
N CYS A 24 6.95 16.08 -25.35
CA CYS A 24 7.07 15.86 -26.79
C CYS A 24 8.32 15.11 -27.26
N VAL A 25 9.11 14.51 -26.36
CA VAL A 25 10.09 13.51 -26.76
C VAL A 25 9.35 12.20 -26.95
N SER A 26 9.24 11.73 -28.19
CA SER A 26 8.82 10.36 -28.51
C SER A 26 9.76 9.40 -27.79
N ILE A 27 9.42 9.05 -26.55
CA ILE A 27 10.05 7.98 -25.83
C ILE A 27 9.48 6.72 -26.47
N THR A 28 10.23 6.16 -27.41
CA THR A 28 10.04 4.77 -27.82
C THR A 28 10.42 3.95 -26.58
N PHE A 29 9.44 3.71 -25.70
CA PHE A 29 9.59 2.75 -24.64
C PHE A 29 9.75 1.39 -25.31
N VAL A 30 10.97 0.90 -25.38
CA VAL A 30 11.18 -0.53 -25.49
C VAL A 30 10.70 -1.08 -24.15
N VAL A 31 9.45 -1.51 -24.13
CA VAL A 31 8.90 -2.29 -23.03
C VAL A 31 9.67 -3.60 -23.05
N THR A 32 10.77 -3.64 -22.31
CA THR A 32 11.39 -4.92 -21.98
C THR A 32 10.40 -5.62 -21.08
N MET A 33 9.65 -6.59 -21.63
CA MET A 33 8.78 -7.47 -20.85
C MET A 33 9.59 -8.01 -19.68
N ALA A 34 9.08 -7.88 -18.47
CA ALA A 34 9.74 -8.43 -17.30
C ALA A 34 9.85 -9.96 -17.48
N ASN A 35 11.01 -10.51 -17.19
CA ASN A 35 11.26 -11.94 -17.27
C ASN A 35 11.42 -12.46 -15.85
N TYR A 36 10.50 -13.32 -15.41
CA TYR A 36 10.52 -13.92 -14.09
C TYR A 36 11.12 -15.32 -14.14
N SER A 37 12.02 -15.62 -13.22
CA SER A 37 12.51 -16.98 -12.99
C SER A 37 11.41 -17.87 -12.36
N ILE A 38 11.60 -19.17 -12.38
CA ILE A 38 10.68 -20.10 -11.69
C ILE A 38 10.65 -19.85 -10.16
N ASP A 39 11.76 -19.33 -9.60
CA ASP A 39 11.86 -18.96 -8.19
C ASP A 39 10.94 -17.79 -7.89
N GLN A 40 10.99 -16.76 -8.74
CA GLN A 40 10.12 -15.58 -8.62
C GLN A 40 8.64 -15.96 -8.79
N VAL A 41 8.28 -16.76 -9.81
CA VAL A 41 6.90 -17.25 -9.97
C VAL A 41 6.46 -18.05 -8.74
N SER A 42 7.32 -18.93 -8.20
CA SER A 42 7.07 -19.68 -6.98
C SER A 42 6.81 -18.75 -5.79
N ASN A 43 7.65 -17.76 -5.59
CA ASN A 43 7.53 -16.80 -4.50
C ASN A 43 6.27 -15.92 -4.66
N ILE A 44 5.99 -15.42 -5.86
CA ILE A 44 4.83 -14.56 -6.11
C ILE A 44 3.51 -15.31 -5.94
N THR A 45 3.41 -16.54 -6.44
CA THR A 45 2.17 -17.31 -6.39
C THR A 45 2.00 -18.15 -5.13
N GLY A 46 3.12 -18.50 -4.47
CA GLY A 46 3.16 -19.47 -3.37
C GLY A 46 3.10 -20.92 -3.80
N PHE A 47 3.13 -21.23 -5.10
CA PHE A 47 3.26 -22.60 -5.60
C PHE A 47 4.70 -23.09 -5.51
N SER A 48 4.90 -24.36 -5.14
CA SER A 48 6.25 -24.93 -5.19
C SER A 48 6.76 -25.05 -6.64
N LYS A 49 8.07 -24.87 -6.84
CA LYS A 49 8.72 -25.06 -8.14
C LYS A 49 8.43 -26.43 -8.77
N LEU A 50 8.35 -27.47 -7.92
CA LEU A 50 8.01 -28.82 -8.38
C LEU A 50 6.58 -28.86 -8.94
N LEU A 51 5.65 -28.21 -8.27
CA LEU A 51 4.24 -28.15 -8.68
C LEU A 51 4.10 -27.41 -10.02
N ILE A 52 4.76 -26.25 -10.17
CA ILE A 52 4.79 -25.49 -11.43
C ILE A 52 5.30 -26.36 -12.58
N ARG A 53 6.45 -27.03 -12.41
CA ARG A 53 7.03 -27.92 -13.42
C ARG A 53 6.12 -29.13 -13.75
N THR A 54 5.44 -29.66 -12.74
CA THR A 54 4.50 -30.77 -12.93
C THR A 54 3.33 -30.33 -13.80
N TRP A 55 2.80 -29.13 -13.57
CA TRP A 55 1.68 -28.60 -14.34
C TRP A 55 2.08 -28.18 -15.77
N GLU A 56 3.30 -27.68 -15.95
CA GLU A 56 3.88 -27.47 -17.29
C GLU A 56 3.93 -28.79 -18.07
N ASN A 57 4.52 -29.84 -17.50
CA ASN A 57 4.75 -31.10 -18.19
C ASN A 57 3.48 -31.91 -18.42
N ARG A 58 2.53 -31.90 -17.45
CA ARG A 58 1.31 -32.72 -17.54
C ARG A 58 0.17 -32.07 -18.29
N PHE A 59 0.08 -30.73 -18.16
CA PHE A 59 -1.11 -30.02 -18.60
C PHE A 59 -0.79 -28.89 -19.58
N ASN A 60 0.49 -28.66 -19.88
CA ASN A 60 0.93 -27.51 -20.69
C ASN A 60 0.37 -26.17 -20.19
N LEU A 61 0.21 -26.04 -18.86
CA LEU A 61 -0.52 -24.93 -18.24
C LEU A 61 0.23 -23.61 -18.34
N PHE A 62 1.54 -23.64 -18.14
CA PHE A 62 2.45 -22.52 -18.29
C PHE A 62 3.42 -22.85 -19.42
N ASN A 63 3.61 -21.94 -20.37
CA ASN A 63 4.51 -22.11 -21.50
C ASN A 63 5.75 -21.21 -21.32
N PRO A 64 6.70 -21.59 -20.43
CA PRO A 64 7.87 -20.76 -20.20
C PRO A 64 8.72 -20.65 -21.46
N LYS A 65 9.19 -19.45 -21.74
CA LYS A 65 10.27 -19.26 -22.70
C LYS A 65 11.58 -19.79 -22.09
N ARG A 66 12.56 -20.04 -22.94
CA ARG A 66 13.87 -20.54 -22.49
C ARG A 66 14.99 -19.67 -23.04
N THR A 67 15.98 -19.43 -22.19
CA THR A 67 17.23 -18.78 -22.60
C THR A 67 18.04 -19.71 -23.50
N LYS A 68 19.10 -19.19 -24.14
CA LYS A 68 20.07 -20.00 -24.91
C LYS A 68 20.74 -21.08 -24.06
N THR A 69 20.80 -20.90 -22.73
CA THR A 69 21.32 -21.87 -21.75
C THR A 69 20.24 -22.76 -21.16
N ASN A 70 19.05 -22.83 -21.80
CA ASN A 70 17.92 -23.68 -21.41
C ASN A 70 17.27 -23.34 -20.05
N ILE A 71 17.48 -22.11 -19.52
CA ILE A 71 16.86 -21.64 -18.29
C ILE A 71 15.44 -21.13 -18.61
N ARG A 72 14.45 -21.56 -17.81
CA ARG A 72 13.05 -21.10 -17.90
C ARG A 72 12.89 -19.67 -17.47
N PHE A 73 12.08 -18.91 -18.19
CA PHE A 73 11.58 -17.63 -17.75
C PHE A 73 10.13 -17.43 -18.19
N TYR A 74 9.40 -16.63 -17.42
CA TYR A 74 7.98 -16.34 -17.55
C TYR A 74 7.81 -14.85 -17.76
N ASP A 75 6.92 -14.46 -18.65
CA ASP A 75 6.53 -13.05 -18.86
C ASP A 75 5.39 -12.64 -17.90
N ASP A 76 5.01 -11.38 -17.95
CA ASP A 76 3.93 -10.82 -17.13
C ASP A 76 2.62 -11.58 -17.30
N ASP A 77 2.28 -11.98 -18.54
CA ASP A 77 1.03 -12.72 -18.83
C ASP A 77 1.04 -14.11 -18.22
N SER A 78 2.17 -14.79 -18.27
CA SER A 78 2.37 -16.10 -17.62
C SER A 78 2.22 -15.99 -16.09
N LEU A 79 2.74 -14.92 -15.51
CA LEU A 79 2.63 -14.67 -14.06
C LEU A 79 1.20 -14.35 -13.66
N VAL A 80 0.50 -13.50 -14.41
CA VAL A 80 -0.93 -13.19 -14.19
C VAL A 80 -1.77 -14.46 -14.33
N LYS A 81 -1.50 -15.28 -15.35
CA LYS A 81 -2.15 -16.61 -15.48
C LYS A 81 -1.93 -17.45 -14.23
N ALA A 82 -0.72 -17.47 -13.67
CA ALA A 82 -0.43 -18.21 -12.46
C ALA A 82 -1.18 -17.69 -11.22
N LEU A 83 -1.37 -16.38 -11.09
CA LEU A 83 -2.21 -15.76 -10.04
C LEU A 83 -3.70 -16.13 -10.20
N ASN A 84 -4.21 -16.14 -11.43
CA ASN A 84 -5.57 -16.58 -11.71
C ASN A 84 -5.78 -18.08 -11.40
N VAL A 85 -4.80 -18.92 -11.77
CA VAL A 85 -4.77 -20.35 -11.41
C VAL A 85 -4.80 -20.52 -9.88
N LYS A 86 -4.03 -19.70 -9.13
CA LYS A 86 -4.05 -19.73 -7.67
C LYS A 86 -5.45 -19.45 -7.15
N THR A 87 -6.09 -18.39 -7.61
CA THR A 87 -7.44 -18.01 -7.20
C THR A 87 -8.45 -19.14 -7.41
N LEU A 88 -8.43 -19.79 -8.60
CA LEU A 88 -9.35 -20.90 -8.89
C LEU A 88 -8.99 -22.19 -8.12
N LYS A 89 -7.72 -22.43 -7.82
CA LYS A 89 -7.30 -23.54 -6.97
C LYS A 89 -7.81 -23.39 -5.54
N GLU A 90 -7.71 -22.18 -4.98
CA GLU A 90 -8.25 -21.88 -3.65
C GLU A 90 -9.79 -21.99 -3.62
N LYS A 91 -10.46 -21.72 -4.75
CA LYS A 91 -11.90 -21.98 -4.91
C LYS A 91 -12.25 -23.47 -5.01
N GLY A 92 -11.26 -24.37 -5.04
CA GLY A 92 -11.45 -25.82 -5.08
C GLY A 92 -11.50 -26.44 -6.47
N HIS A 93 -11.29 -25.67 -7.54
CA HIS A 93 -11.25 -26.23 -8.89
C HIS A 93 -10.06 -27.19 -9.07
N LYS A 94 -10.31 -28.32 -9.75
CA LYS A 94 -9.24 -29.28 -10.10
C LYS A 94 -8.30 -28.66 -11.14
N ILE A 95 -7.00 -28.93 -11.01
CA ILE A 95 -6.00 -28.37 -11.94
C ILE A 95 -6.21 -28.86 -13.39
N SER A 96 -6.70 -30.08 -13.59
CA SER A 96 -7.02 -30.58 -14.92
C SER A 96 -8.15 -29.77 -15.61
N PHE A 97 -9.15 -29.34 -14.85
CA PHE A 97 -10.20 -28.45 -15.34
C PHE A 97 -9.62 -27.06 -15.66
N ILE A 98 -8.85 -26.46 -14.75
CA ILE A 98 -8.25 -25.13 -14.97
C ILE A 98 -7.36 -25.16 -16.23
N ALA A 99 -6.62 -26.24 -16.44
CA ALA A 99 -5.72 -26.39 -17.58
C ALA A 99 -6.43 -26.62 -18.92
N SER A 100 -7.69 -27.06 -18.90
CA SER A 100 -8.50 -27.19 -20.12
C SER A 100 -9.11 -25.87 -20.59
N LEU A 101 -9.05 -24.82 -19.77
CA LEU A 101 -9.59 -23.50 -20.10
C LEU A 101 -8.64 -22.71 -20.99
N THR A 102 -9.19 -21.93 -21.90
CA THR A 102 -8.47 -20.84 -22.57
C THR A 102 -8.15 -19.72 -21.58
N ASN A 103 -7.24 -18.82 -21.91
CA ASN A 103 -6.92 -17.68 -21.05
C ASN A 103 -8.15 -16.80 -20.80
N ASN A 104 -9.00 -16.59 -21.81
CA ASN A 104 -10.22 -15.79 -21.66
C ASN A 104 -11.23 -16.44 -20.72
N GLU A 105 -11.47 -17.75 -20.83
CA GLU A 105 -12.37 -18.48 -19.95
C GLU A 105 -11.86 -18.50 -18.50
N LEU A 106 -10.54 -18.64 -18.32
CA LEU A 106 -9.90 -18.59 -17.02
C LEU A 106 -10.09 -17.22 -16.35
N GLU A 107 -9.87 -16.14 -17.11
CA GLU A 107 -10.10 -14.77 -16.62
C GLU A 107 -11.57 -14.51 -16.33
N GLU A 108 -12.49 -15.00 -17.15
CA GLU A 108 -13.93 -14.87 -16.95
C GLU A 108 -14.39 -15.58 -15.68
N LEU A 109 -13.94 -16.81 -15.43
CA LEU A 109 -14.23 -17.53 -14.20
C LEU A 109 -13.75 -16.78 -12.95
N VAL A 110 -12.54 -16.22 -13.00
CA VAL A 110 -12.02 -15.39 -11.90
C VAL A 110 -12.85 -14.10 -11.77
N ARG A 111 -13.26 -13.49 -12.88
CA ARG A 111 -14.10 -12.28 -12.89
C ARG A 111 -15.45 -12.53 -12.23
N ASN A 112 -16.04 -13.70 -12.47
CA ASN A 112 -17.37 -14.09 -11.99
C ASN A 112 -17.39 -14.57 -10.52
N ILE A 113 -16.24 -14.58 -9.80
CA ILE A 113 -16.23 -14.80 -8.36
C ILE A 113 -17.04 -13.70 -7.68
N SER A 114 -18.12 -14.07 -6.99
CA SER A 114 -19.03 -13.15 -6.34
C SER A 114 -18.43 -12.56 -5.05
N ILE A 115 -19.05 -11.50 -4.56
CA ILE A 115 -18.66 -10.82 -3.31
C ILE A 115 -18.89 -11.73 -2.10
N ASP A 116 -19.93 -12.57 -2.15
CA ASP A 116 -20.28 -13.51 -1.07
C ASP A 116 -19.37 -14.76 -1.04
N ASP A 117 -18.43 -14.87 -2.00
CA ASP A 117 -17.49 -15.98 -2.05
C ASP A 117 -16.37 -15.75 -1.03
N GLU A 118 -16.07 -16.74 -0.21
CA GLU A 118 -15.02 -16.70 0.83
C GLU A 118 -13.64 -16.28 0.30
N ILE A 119 -13.40 -16.49 -0.99
CA ILE A 119 -12.13 -16.14 -1.64
C ILE A 119 -12.16 -14.79 -2.36
N TYR A 120 -13.25 -14.03 -2.23
CA TYR A 120 -13.35 -12.73 -2.92
C TYR A 120 -12.20 -11.78 -2.57
N HIS A 121 -11.82 -11.70 -1.31
CA HIS A 121 -10.69 -10.88 -0.87
C HIS A 121 -9.35 -11.36 -1.47
N LEU A 122 -9.14 -12.67 -1.63
CA LEU A 122 -7.95 -13.21 -2.31
C LEU A 122 -7.91 -12.80 -3.79
N LYS A 123 -9.06 -12.84 -4.47
CA LYS A 123 -9.19 -12.32 -5.83
C LYS A 123 -8.75 -10.85 -5.91
N GLN A 124 -9.25 -10.00 -5.02
CA GLN A 124 -8.92 -8.58 -5.00
C GLN A 124 -7.42 -8.35 -4.69
N LEU A 125 -6.88 -9.06 -3.72
CA LEU A 125 -5.45 -9.05 -3.39
C LEU A 125 -4.59 -9.39 -4.62
N ASN A 126 -4.89 -10.50 -5.31
CA ASN A 126 -4.14 -10.92 -6.50
C ASN A 126 -4.25 -9.89 -7.64
N LYS A 127 -5.40 -9.22 -7.80
CA LYS A 127 -5.59 -8.14 -8.78
C LYS A 127 -4.79 -6.88 -8.43
N ILE A 128 -4.62 -6.55 -7.15
CA ILE A 128 -3.71 -5.46 -6.71
C ILE A 128 -2.27 -5.81 -7.08
N ILE A 129 -1.82 -7.04 -6.80
CA ILE A 129 -0.47 -7.48 -7.19
C ILE A 129 -0.31 -7.40 -8.73
N GLU A 130 -1.28 -7.92 -9.50
CA GLU A 130 -1.28 -7.82 -10.97
C GLU A 130 -1.14 -6.36 -11.44
N SER A 131 -1.90 -5.45 -10.84
CA SER A 131 -1.84 -4.03 -11.20
C SER A 131 -0.47 -3.41 -10.96
N GLY A 132 0.23 -3.82 -9.90
CA GLY A 132 1.60 -3.41 -9.62
C GLY A 132 2.61 -3.95 -10.63
N LEU A 133 2.51 -5.22 -10.94
CA LEU A 133 3.37 -5.89 -11.91
C LEU A 133 3.29 -5.25 -13.31
N LYS A 134 2.08 -4.87 -13.73
CA LYS A 134 1.78 -4.27 -15.05
C LYS A 134 1.76 -2.74 -15.05
N PHE A 135 1.96 -2.07 -13.91
CA PHE A 135 1.74 -0.62 -13.77
C PHE A 135 0.34 -0.17 -14.23
N ASP A 136 -0.67 -1.03 -14.00
CA ASP A 136 -2.05 -0.80 -14.43
C ASP A 136 -2.86 -0.05 -13.37
N LYS A 137 -2.85 1.30 -13.48
CA LYS A 137 -3.64 2.19 -12.63
C LYS A 137 -5.16 1.95 -12.78
N GLY A 138 -5.63 1.59 -13.97
CA GLY A 138 -7.04 1.34 -14.24
C GLY A 138 -7.56 0.15 -13.45
N LEU A 139 -6.83 -0.97 -13.51
CA LEU A 139 -7.13 -2.18 -12.74
C LEU A 139 -7.10 -1.89 -11.23
N PHE A 140 -6.06 -1.21 -10.73
CA PHE A 140 -5.97 -0.84 -9.31
C PHE A 140 -7.19 -0.01 -8.87
N ASN A 141 -7.54 1.04 -9.62
CA ASN A 141 -8.67 1.91 -9.31
C ASN A 141 -9.98 1.13 -9.23
N LYS A 142 -10.21 0.22 -10.19
CA LYS A 142 -11.40 -0.62 -10.21
C LYS A 142 -11.46 -1.49 -8.96
N VAL A 143 -10.40 -2.22 -8.65
CA VAL A 143 -10.33 -3.11 -7.47
C VAL A 143 -10.56 -2.35 -6.18
N PHE A 144 -9.88 -1.21 -5.99
CA PHE A 144 -10.03 -0.39 -4.80
C PHE A 144 -11.46 0.13 -4.64
N ASN A 145 -12.01 0.73 -5.70
CA ASN A 145 -13.36 1.31 -5.65
C ASN A 145 -14.43 0.22 -5.43
N ASP A 146 -14.35 -0.91 -6.14
CA ASP A 146 -15.28 -2.04 -5.97
C ASP A 146 -15.24 -2.57 -4.53
N SER A 147 -14.04 -2.68 -3.93
CA SER A 147 -13.90 -3.12 -2.54
C SER A 147 -14.51 -2.13 -1.54
N MET A 148 -14.27 -0.84 -1.74
CA MET A 148 -14.79 0.24 -0.87
C MET A 148 -16.29 0.53 -1.04
N LEU A 149 -16.94 0.00 -2.08
CA LEU A 149 -18.40 0.04 -2.24
C LEU A 149 -19.10 -1.03 -1.39
N VAL A 150 -18.40 -2.12 -1.06
CA VAL A 150 -18.97 -3.31 -0.43
C VAL A 150 -18.62 -3.39 1.06
N TYR A 151 -17.39 -3.03 1.37
CA TYR A 151 -16.83 -3.17 2.72
C TYR A 151 -16.43 -1.81 3.28
N ASP A 152 -16.43 -1.72 4.61
CA ASP A 152 -15.90 -0.56 5.31
C ASP A 152 -14.37 -0.42 5.14
N THR A 153 -13.86 0.74 5.49
CA THR A 153 -12.44 1.08 5.36
C THR A 153 -11.54 0.10 6.13
N LEU A 154 -11.93 -0.29 7.34
CA LEU A 154 -11.13 -1.19 8.17
C LEU A 154 -11.05 -2.58 7.56
N TYR A 155 -12.18 -3.10 7.07
CA TYR A 155 -12.22 -4.40 6.41
C TYR A 155 -11.34 -4.43 5.16
N VAL A 156 -11.46 -3.42 4.29
CA VAL A 156 -10.64 -3.31 3.07
C VAL A 156 -9.16 -3.23 3.43
N TYR A 157 -8.81 -2.44 4.44
CA TYR A 157 -7.43 -2.35 4.90
C TYR A 157 -6.91 -3.69 5.41
N LYS A 158 -7.60 -4.33 6.35
CA LYS A 158 -7.15 -5.58 7.00
C LYS A 158 -7.09 -6.77 6.06
N ASN A 159 -8.09 -6.92 5.19
CA ASN A 159 -8.29 -8.16 4.42
C ASN A 159 -7.78 -8.07 2.98
N ILE A 160 -7.56 -6.87 2.44
CA ILE A 160 -7.14 -6.68 1.05
C ILE A 160 -5.82 -5.89 0.96
N LEU A 161 -5.78 -4.65 1.48
CA LEU A 161 -4.63 -3.78 1.29
C LEU A 161 -3.40 -4.22 2.09
N LEU A 162 -3.55 -4.47 3.39
CA LEU A 162 -2.44 -4.87 4.25
C LEU A 162 -1.82 -6.22 3.83
N PRO A 163 -2.60 -7.28 3.53
CA PRO A 163 -2.06 -8.49 2.96
C PRO A 163 -1.34 -8.27 1.61
N ALA A 164 -1.88 -7.41 0.73
CA ALA A 164 -1.24 -7.06 -0.54
C ALA A 164 0.09 -6.33 -0.32
N LEU A 165 0.12 -5.32 0.56
CA LEU A 165 1.33 -4.58 0.92
C LEU A 165 2.39 -5.48 1.55
N ASN A 166 1.99 -6.35 2.49
CA ASN A 166 2.90 -7.31 3.11
C ASN A 166 3.50 -8.26 2.07
N ARG A 167 2.67 -8.73 1.13
CA ARG A 167 3.11 -9.61 0.06
C ARG A 167 4.08 -8.90 -0.89
N ILE A 168 3.73 -7.70 -1.34
CA ILE A 168 4.55 -6.85 -2.20
C ILE A 168 5.87 -6.50 -1.50
N GLY A 169 5.84 -6.12 -0.23
CA GLY A 169 7.03 -5.83 0.56
C GLY A 169 7.96 -7.04 0.70
N TYR A 170 7.41 -8.24 0.93
CA TYR A 170 8.19 -9.48 0.93
C TYR A 170 8.85 -9.74 -0.44
N LEU A 171 8.09 -9.61 -1.52
CA LEU A 171 8.59 -9.83 -2.89
C LEU A 171 9.67 -8.81 -3.28
N TRP A 172 9.57 -7.58 -2.79
CA TRP A 172 10.62 -6.59 -2.95
C TRP A 172 11.90 -6.97 -2.18
N LEU A 173 11.78 -7.38 -0.92
CA LEU A 173 12.93 -7.81 -0.11
C LEU A 173 13.66 -9.04 -0.69
N THR A 174 12.95 -9.92 -1.40
CA THR A 174 13.51 -11.09 -2.08
C THR A 174 13.97 -10.81 -3.51
N ASN A 175 13.88 -9.55 -3.97
CA ASN A 175 14.15 -9.12 -5.35
C ASN A 175 13.30 -9.83 -6.42
N ASP A 176 12.10 -10.28 -6.05
CA ASP A 176 11.16 -10.91 -6.98
C ASP A 176 10.34 -9.88 -7.77
N ILE A 177 10.24 -8.65 -7.24
CA ILE A 177 9.66 -7.49 -7.93
C ILE A 177 10.60 -6.29 -7.83
N LEU A 178 10.41 -5.31 -8.71
CA LEU A 178 11.19 -4.09 -8.72
C LEU A 178 10.69 -3.09 -7.65
N PRO A 179 11.58 -2.25 -7.08
CA PRO A 179 11.16 -1.16 -6.18
C PRO A 179 10.10 -0.25 -6.81
N SER A 180 10.19 0.00 -8.12
CA SER A 180 9.22 0.82 -8.87
C SER A 180 7.80 0.22 -8.87
N GLN A 181 7.67 -1.11 -8.84
CA GLN A 181 6.37 -1.79 -8.78
C GLN A 181 5.74 -1.68 -7.38
N GLU A 182 6.57 -1.82 -6.34
CA GLU A 182 6.14 -1.57 -4.95
C GLU A 182 5.71 -0.11 -4.76
N HIS A 183 6.55 0.84 -5.15
CA HIS A 183 6.25 2.28 -5.05
C HIS A 183 4.99 2.67 -5.83
N PHE A 184 4.78 2.10 -7.01
CA PHE A 184 3.57 2.37 -7.80
C PHE A 184 2.30 2.03 -7.02
N ILE A 185 2.24 0.87 -6.36
CA ILE A 185 1.08 0.46 -5.58
C ILE A 185 0.94 1.30 -4.30
N SER A 186 2.03 1.51 -3.58
CA SER A 186 2.04 2.29 -2.34
C SER A 186 1.56 3.73 -2.58
N GLU A 187 2.01 4.37 -3.66
CA GLU A 187 1.57 5.72 -4.03
C GLU A 187 0.11 5.76 -4.48
N LEU A 188 -0.38 4.75 -5.22
CA LEU A 188 -1.79 4.68 -5.59
C LEU A 188 -2.70 4.50 -4.36
N ILE A 189 -2.30 3.67 -3.39
CA ILE A 189 -3.03 3.50 -2.13
C ILE A 189 -3.09 4.85 -1.39
N LYS A 190 -1.96 5.54 -1.23
CA LYS A 190 -1.92 6.85 -0.58
C LYS A 190 -2.82 7.87 -1.28
N GLN A 191 -2.75 7.97 -2.62
CA GLN A 191 -3.63 8.87 -3.39
C GLN A 191 -5.12 8.60 -3.12
N LYS A 192 -5.51 7.32 -3.03
CA LYS A 192 -6.91 6.96 -2.74
C LYS A 192 -7.33 7.31 -1.32
N LEU A 193 -6.48 7.06 -0.35
CA LEU A 193 -6.74 7.41 1.05
C LEU A 193 -6.84 8.93 1.23
N TYR A 194 -5.92 9.71 0.68
CA TYR A 194 -5.99 11.18 0.72
C TYR A 194 -7.28 11.71 0.09
N SER A 195 -7.64 11.20 -1.09
CA SER A 195 -8.89 11.61 -1.75
C SER A 195 -10.14 11.30 -0.91
N ARG A 196 -10.17 10.19 -0.18
CA ARG A 196 -11.30 9.87 0.70
C ARG A 196 -11.31 10.73 1.97
N ILE A 197 -10.14 11.02 2.54
CA ILE A 197 -10.00 11.90 3.70
C ILE A 197 -10.48 13.32 3.35
N ASP A 198 -10.07 13.84 2.20
CA ASP A 198 -10.47 15.18 1.73
C ASP A 198 -11.98 15.30 1.50
N ASN A 199 -12.61 14.22 1.03
CA ASN A 199 -14.07 14.16 0.85
C ASN A 199 -14.85 13.89 2.16
N SER A 200 -14.18 13.55 3.25
CA SER A 200 -14.83 13.46 4.56
C SER A 200 -14.90 14.86 5.18
N ASN A 201 -16.12 15.34 5.50
CA ASN A 201 -16.32 16.65 6.14
C ASN A 201 -15.59 16.68 7.49
N ASN A 202 -14.45 17.35 7.52
CA ASN A 202 -13.61 17.46 8.72
C ASN A 202 -13.53 18.92 9.22
N ASP A 203 -14.66 19.64 9.20
CA ASP A 203 -14.71 20.98 9.74
C ASP A 203 -14.41 20.96 11.24
N LYS A 204 -13.59 21.94 11.68
CA LYS A 204 -13.30 22.16 13.10
C LYS A 204 -14.62 22.45 13.82
N ASN A 205 -15.13 21.46 14.55
CA ASN A 205 -16.24 21.64 15.46
C ASN A 205 -15.68 21.63 16.88
N ILE A 206 -16.06 22.60 17.72
CA ILE A 206 -15.53 22.82 19.08
C ILE A 206 -15.84 21.60 19.99
N ASP A 207 -16.86 20.84 19.65
CA ASP A 207 -17.31 19.68 20.45
C ASP A 207 -16.67 18.36 20.05
N LYS A 208 -15.84 18.34 18.99
CA LYS A 208 -15.21 17.09 18.54
C LYS A 208 -13.95 16.79 19.34
N GLU A 209 -13.74 15.50 19.59
CA GLU A 209 -12.51 14.97 20.16
C GLU A 209 -11.34 15.21 19.20
N VAL A 210 -10.26 15.86 19.67
CA VAL A 210 -9.10 16.24 18.86
C VAL A 210 -8.03 15.16 18.95
N TRP A 211 -7.65 14.64 17.79
CA TRP A 211 -6.59 13.65 17.64
C TRP A 211 -5.38 14.22 16.90
N LEU A 212 -4.20 14.04 17.45
CA LEU A 212 -2.94 14.35 16.79
C LEU A 212 -2.34 13.08 16.21
N LEU A 213 -2.12 13.06 14.91
CA LEU A 213 -1.54 11.94 14.16
C LEU A 213 -0.22 12.32 13.51
N PHE A 214 0.83 11.54 13.74
CA PHE A 214 2.14 11.76 13.12
C PHE A 214 3.00 10.49 13.07
N LEU A 215 4.05 10.52 12.26
CA LEU A 215 5.16 9.57 12.30
C LEU A 215 6.40 10.28 12.86
N PRO A 216 7.08 9.70 13.85
CA PRO A 216 8.30 10.27 14.42
C PRO A 216 9.42 10.42 13.38
N GLU A 217 10.39 11.25 13.68
CA GLU A 217 11.54 11.48 12.81
C GLU A 217 12.21 10.19 12.34
N GLY A 218 12.36 10.07 11.00
CA GLY A 218 12.91 8.90 10.32
C GLY A 218 11.93 7.75 10.10
N GLU A 219 10.64 7.89 10.49
CA GLU A 219 9.60 6.92 10.15
C GLU A 219 8.82 7.39 8.91
N HIS A 220 8.65 6.48 7.93
CA HIS A 220 8.05 6.78 6.62
C HIS A 220 6.88 5.84 6.23
N HIS A 221 6.52 4.86 7.07
CA HIS A 221 5.45 3.90 6.79
C HIS A 221 4.06 4.50 7.04
N GLU A 222 3.66 5.39 6.14
CA GLU A 222 2.52 6.31 6.31
C GLU A 222 1.14 5.67 6.08
N ILE A 223 1.04 4.59 5.31
CA ILE A 223 -0.26 4.03 4.88
C ILE A 223 -1.14 3.67 6.08
N GLY A 224 -0.57 3.03 7.11
CA GLY A 224 -1.30 2.72 8.34
C GLY A 224 -1.85 3.98 9.05
N LEU A 225 -1.04 5.04 9.10
CA LEU A 225 -1.46 6.31 9.71
C LEU A 225 -2.57 7.00 8.89
N LEU A 226 -2.52 6.92 7.55
CA LEU A 226 -3.57 7.43 6.67
C LEU A 226 -4.89 6.67 6.85
N VAL A 227 -4.83 5.36 7.01
CA VAL A 227 -6.03 4.56 7.33
C VAL A 227 -6.63 4.97 8.66
N ALA A 228 -5.80 5.14 9.69
CA ALA A 228 -6.26 5.63 11.00
C ALA A 228 -6.90 7.03 10.88
N ASN A 229 -6.28 7.94 10.11
CA ASN A 229 -6.84 9.25 9.82
C ASN A 229 -8.23 9.13 9.16
N LEU A 230 -8.38 8.34 8.11
CA LEU A 230 -9.65 8.14 7.43
C LEU A 230 -10.72 7.58 8.39
N MET A 231 -10.37 6.55 9.16
CA MET A 231 -11.30 5.94 10.13
C MET A 231 -11.76 6.94 11.21
N LEU A 232 -10.87 7.78 11.71
CA LEU A 232 -11.20 8.80 12.69
C LEU A 232 -12.13 9.86 12.10
N ASN A 233 -11.90 10.30 10.87
CA ASN A 233 -12.78 11.20 10.15
C ASN A 233 -14.16 10.58 9.89
N GLU A 234 -14.23 9.32 9.49
CA GLU A 234 -15.49 8.57 9.30
C GLU A 234 -16.28 8.41 10.63
N ASN A 235 -15.59 8.48 11.78
CA ASN A 235 -16.18 8.45 13.11
C ASN A 235 -16.30 9.83 13.78
N ASP A 236 -16.37 10.88 12.98
CA ASP A 236 -16.62 12.26 13.41
C ASP A 236 -15.60 12.82 14.42
N LYS A 237 -14.34 12.40 14.33
CA LYS A 237 -13.24 12.97 15.11
C LYS A 237 -12.55 14.11 14.36
N PHE A 238 -12.02 15.09 15.09
CA PHE A 238 -11.18 16.10 14.47
C PHE A 238 -9.71 15.66 14.49
N VAL A 239 -9.10 15.56 13.31
CA VAL A 239 -7.75 15.04 13.16
C VAL A 239 -6.78 16.14 12.72
N ILE A 240 -5.72 16.31 13.51
CA ILE A 240 -4.52 17.09 13.14
C ILE A 240 -3.51 16.07 12.60
N TYR A 241 -3.41 15.98 11.26
CA TYR A 241 -2.53 15.06 10.58
C TYR A 241 -1.23 15.74 10.15
N LEU A 242 -0.10 15.33 10.71
CA LEU A 242 1.20 15.93 10.41
C LEU A 242 2.06 15.09 9.43
N GLY A 243 1.67 13.83 9.16
CA GLY A 243 2.38 12.98 8.21
C GLY A 243 3.69 12.42 8.72
N GLN A 244 4.68 12.34 7.82
CA GLN A 244 5.93 11.61 8.00
C GLN A 244 7.03 12.44 8.64
N SER A 245 7.92 11.75 9.39
CA SER A 245 9.21 12.28 9.85
C SER A 245 9.11 13.60 10.60
N VAL A 246 8.21 13.68 11.59
CA VAL A 246 7.94 14.89 12.37
C VAL A 246 8.88 14.98 13.57
N PRO A 247 9.65 16.07 13.72
CA PRO A 247 10.44 16.33 14.92
C PRO A 247 9.54 16.55 16.14
N LEU A 248 9.83 15.85 17.25
CA LEU A 248 8.98 15.91 18.45
C LEU A 248 8.84 17.32 19.03
N ASP A 249 9.91 18.11 19.00
CA ASP A 249 9.90 19.47 19.55
C ASP A 249 8.91 20.38 18.84
N SER A 250 8.66 20.15 17.55
CA SER A 250 7.71 20.91 16.74
C SER A 250 6.25 20.72 17.16
N LEU A 251 5.94 19.65 17.91
CA LEU A 251 4.59 19.36 18.36
C LEU A 251 4.08 20.34 19.42
N ASN A 252 4.97 20.98 20.18
CA ASN A 252 4.60 21.83 21.32
C ASN A 252 3.75 23.03 20.91
N ILE A 253 3.96 23.58 19.72
CA ILE A 253 3.21 24.74 19.23
C ILE A 253 1.70 24.45 19.11
N LEU A 254 1.32 23.19 18.90
CA LEU A 254 -0.08 22.81 18.72
C LEU A 254 -0.94 23.10 19.96
N LYS A 255 -0.33 23.11 21.14
CA LYS A 255 -1.02 23.42 22.41
C LYS A 255 -1.53 24.86 22.50
N GLU A 256 -0.99 25.77 21.69
CA GLU A 256 -1.44 27.16 21.59
C GLU A 256 -2.76 27.27 20.80
N TYR A 257 -3.03 26.29 19.93
CA TYR A 257 -4.17 26.32 19.01
C TYR A 257 -5.25 25.30 19.32
N TYR A 258 -4.90 24.18 20.00
CA TYR A 258 -5.80 23.05 20.19
C TYR A 258 -5.67 22.42 21.58
N THR A 259 -6.79 22.02 22.15
CA THR A 259 -6.82 21.08 23.27
C THR A 259 -6.79 19.66 22.70
N ILE A 260 -5.60 19.05 22.67
CA ILE A 260 -5.43 17.69 22.14
C ILE A 260 -5.93 16.70 23.18
N ASN A 261 -6.83 15.78 22.77
CA ASN A 261 -7.38 14.73 23.62
C ASN A 261 -6.59 13.44 23.50
N ARG A 262 -6.12 13.12 22.28
CA ARG A 262 -5.36 11.88 22.00
C ARG A 262 -4.24 12.11 21.01
N ILE A 263 -3.17 11.34 21.19
CA ILE A 263 -2.04 11.29 20.28
C ILE A 263 -1.91 9.87 19.76
N LEU A 264 -1.88 9.70 18.43
CA LEU A 264 -1.60 8.43 17.78
C LEU A 264 -0.36 8.57 16.91
N PHE A 265 0.64 7.71 17.14
CA PHE A 265 1.81 7.65 16.30
C PHE A 265 2.20 6.21 15.95
N PHE A 266 2.83 6.03 14.81
CA PHE A 266 3.34 4.75 14.34
C PHE A 266 4.86 4.73 14.43
N ALA A 267 5.42 3.64 14.95
CA ALA A 267 6.85 3.37 15.04
C ALA A 267 7.10 1.92 14.60
N VAL A 268 6.97 1.65 13.29
CA VAL A 268 6.89 0.31 12.70
C VAL A 268 8.24 -0.17 12.18
N ALA A 269 9.01 0.73 11.54
CA ALA A 269 10.33 0.43 11.04
C ALA A 269 11.39 0.88 12.05
N ASN A 270 12.54 0.23 12.07
CA ASN A 270 13.81 0.63 12.73
C ASN A 270 13.72 1.28 14.14
N SER A 271 12.56 1.25 14.80
CA SER A 271 12.41 1.81 16.14
C SER A 271 12.95 0.82 17.15
N THR A 272 14.05 1.17 17.80
CA THR A 272 14.51 0.45 18.97
C THR A 272 13.58 0.72 20.14
N ILE A 273 13.52 -0.20 21.11
CA ILE A 273 12.76 -0.01 22.36
C ILE A 273 13.17 1.30 23.06
N ASN A 274 14.47 1.62 23.08
CA ASN A 274 14.99 2.85 23.69
C ASN A 274 14.42 4.10 22.99
N LYS A 275 14.46 4.17 21.65
CA LYS A 275 13.91 5.30 20.90
C LYS A 275 12.40 5.46 21.14
N LEU A 276 11.68 4.34 21.22
CA LEU A 276 10.25 4.38 21.51
C LEU A 276 9.95 4.89 22.92
N ASN A 277 10.73 4.44 23.92
CA ASN A 277 10.63 4.94 25.30
C ASN A 277 10.95 6.44 25.38
N GLU A 278 11.95 6.94 24.63
CA GLU A 278 12.25 8.37 24.54
C GLU A 278 11.08 9.16 23.97
N ILE A 279 10.46 8.68 22.88
CA ILE A 279 9.29 9.33 22.25
C ILE A 279 8.13 9.36 23.24
N VAL A 280 7.80 8.24 23.88
CA VAL A 280 6.70 8.14 24.85
C VAL A 280 6.95 9.04 26.04
N SER A 281 8.16 9.04 26.60
CA SER A 281 8.54 9.90 27.73
C SER A 281 8.43 11.37 27.40
N TYR A 282 8.85 11.76 26.19
CA TYR A 282 8.72 13.13 25.72
C TYR A 282 7.25 13.56 25.60
N LEU A 283 6.43 12.71 25.00
CA LEU A 283 5.00 13.00 24.80
C LEU A 283 4.24 13.07 26.12
N ASP A 284 4.45 12.11 27.03
CA ASP A 284 3.79 12.08 28.35
C ASP A 284 4.13 13.33 29.17
N LYS A 285 5.40 13.78 29.13
CA LYS A 285 5.83 15.01 29.79
C LYS A 285 5.26 16.27 29.13
N SER A 286 5.27 16.32 27.78
CA SER A 286 4.87 17.51 27.02
C SER A 286 3.35 17.66 26.91
N PHE A 287 2.60 16.55 26.92
CA PHE A 287 1.13 16.48 26.76
C PHE A 287 0.51 15.75 27.96
N SER A 288 0.78 16.27 29.17
CA SER A 288 0.32 15.67 30.42
C SER A 288 -1.19 15.45 30.43
N GLY A 289 -1.63 14.23 30.75
CA GLY A 289 -3.04 13.85 30.80
C GLY A 289 -3.67 13.48 29.46
N VAL A 290 -2.95 13.60 28.34
CA VAL A 290 -3.40 13.16 27.02
C VAL A 290 -3.19 11.65 26.87
N GLU A 291 -4.15 10.94 26.28
CA GLU A 291 -3.98 9.52 25.96
C GLU A 291 -3.04 9.38 24.76
N ILE A 292 -1.95 8.62 24.94
CA ILE A 292 -0.93 8.37 23.93
C ILE A 292 -1.05 6.93 23.45
N ILE A 293 -1.25 6.74 22.15
CA ILE A 293 -1.40 5.45 21.50
C ILE A 293 -0.23 5.26 20.51
N SER A 294 0.57 4.21 20.73
CA SER A 294 1.65 3.85 19.81
C SER A 294 1.34 2.55 19.09
N VAL A 295 1.42 2.57 17.76
CA VAL A 295 1.38 1.36 16.93
C VAL A 295 2.81 0.94 16.60
N THR A 296 3.21 -0.26 17.04
CA THR A 296 4.57 -0.76 16.85
C THR A 296 4.61 -2.28 16.75
N ARG A 297 5.63 -2.81 16.10
CA ARG A 297 5.93 -4.26 16.07
C ARG A 297 6.71 -4.75 17.29
N GLN A 298 7.08 -3.86 18.22
CA GLN A 298 7.86 -4.19 19.40
C GLN A 298 6.95 -4.75 20.50
N ASN A 299 7.10 -6.04 20.83
CA ASN A 299 6.25 -6.74 21.81
C ASN A 299 6.73 -6.62 23.28
N LYS A 300 7.85 -5.96 23.55
CA LYS A 300 8.49 -5.92 24.89
C LYS A 300 8.76 -4.49 25.36
N ILE A 301 7.75 -3.63 25.34
CA ILE A 301 7.89 -2.27 25.86
C ILE A 301 7.42 -2.30 27.31
N SER A 302 8.26 -1.84 28.23
CA SER A 302 7.85 -1.61 29.61
C SER A 302 7.05 -0.31 29.66
N LEU A 303 5.78 -0.41 30.04
CA LEU A 303 4.92 0.74 30.32
C LEU A 303 4.94 1.15 31.80
N GLU A 304 5.90 0.61 32.59
CA GLU A 304 6.06 0.97 34.00
C GLU A 304 6.31 2.48 34.14
N GLY A 305 5.43 3.16 34.84
CA GLY A 305 5.50 4.62 35.07
C GLY A 305 4.59 5.45 34.16
N PHE A 306 4.03 4.90 33.08
CA PHE A 306 3.13 5.65 32.19
C PHE A 306 1.66 5.26 32.44
N LYS A 307 0.82 6.24 32.81
CA LYS A 307 -0.60 5.97 33.13
C LYS A 307 -1.53 6.03 31.91
N ASN A 308 -1.17 6.87 30.93
CA ASN A 308 -2.04 7.21 29.78
C ASN A 308 -1.45 6.71 28.45
N VAL A 309 -0.58 5.70 28.46
CA VAL A 309 0.06 5.16 27.25
C VAL A 309 -0.50 3.79 26.93
N LYS A 310 -0.93 3.62 25.69
CA LYS A 310 -1.34 2.34 25.12
C LYS A 310 -0.40 1.94 23.98
N ILE A 311 -0.01 0.68 23.95
CA ILE A 311 0.77 0.12 22.84
C ILE A 311 -0.09 -0.93 22.16
N ILE A 312 -0.24 -0.80 20.86
CA ILE A 312 -0.97 -1.75 20.03
C ILE A 312 -0.05 -2.29 18.95
N SER A 313 -0.17 -3.57 18.63
CA SER A 313 0.61 -4.23 17.59
C SER A 313 -0.07 -4.15 16.22
N THR A 314 -1.37 -3.89 16.19
CA THR A 314 -2.21 -3.76 14.99
C THR A 314 -3.24 -2.66 15.20
N ILE A 315 -3.77 -2.10 14.11
CA ILE A 315 -4.97 -1.27 14.15
C ILE A 315 -6.16 -2.24 14.15
N ASP A 316 -6.79 -2.40 15.27
CA ASP A 316 -8.03 -3.17 15.43
C ASP A 316 -9.20 -2.25 15.72
#